data_cbdaa37afb8c3632cf35e47f65ed43c6
#
_entry.id   cbdaa37afb8c3632cf35e47f65ed43c6
#
_cell.length_a   1.000
_cell.length_b   1.000
_cell.length_c   1.000
_cell.angle_alpha   90.00
_cell.angle_beta   90.00
_cell.angle_gamma   90.00
#
_symmetry.space_group_name_H-M   'P 1'
#
loop_
_entity.id
_entity.type
_entity.pdbx_description
1 polymer ?
#
loop_
_entity_poly.entity_id
_entity_poly.type
_entity_poly.pdbx_seq_one_letter_code
_entity_poly.pdbx_strand_id
1 'polypeptide(L)'
;MTRYSAIPWPWLLLATAVGLFAGEAVGRFFGDAASFGQTVYRIAVMTGAVTALTLLILPARRPAYLLGAAVCAGLMGWALWLQYGLQLDPCPLCVVQRMIVIAMGVIFLIAGLHNPGRIGAAVYAGLACVAGGIGVAVAARHVWIQAQPRGTVTSCGMSLDYMLESLPFTDVIGKVFTGSGECAEAGWLFLDLGIPAWTLVFFVAMTVAALALVRRD
;
A
#
# COMPACT_ATOMS: atom_id res chain seq x y z
N MET A 1 15.57 31.49 -8.93
CA MET A 1 15.78 31.20 -7.50
C MET A 1 14.49 30.63 -6.96
N THR A 2 14.34 29.31 -7.02
CA THR A 2 13.14 28.59 -6.57
C THR A 2 13.13 28.60 -5.04
N ARG A 3 12.16 29.30 -4.46
CA ARG A 3 11.88 29.20 -3.01
C ARG A 3 11.49 27.75 -2.73
N TYR A 4 12.38 27.00 -2.11
CA TYR A 4 12.02 25.84 -1.34
C TYR A 4 11.10 26.31 -0.21
N SER A 5 9.79 26.27 -0.43
CA SER A 5 8.85 26.34 0.69
C SER A 5 9.07 25.06 1.48
N ALA A 6 9.85 25.20 2.56
CA ALA A 6 10.12 24.12 3.48
C ALA A 6 8.78 23.44 3.84
N ILE A 7 8.64 22.18 3.46
CA ILE A 7 7.60 21.33 4.07
C ILE A 7 7.85 21.48 5.57
N PRO A 8 6.87 21.98 6.33
CA PRO A 8 7.09 22.16 7.76
C PRO A 8 7.40 20.79 8.34
N TRP A 9 8.66 20.53 8.59
CA TRP A 9 9.18 19.31 9.22
C TRP A 9 8.43 18.89 10.51
N PRO A 10 7.64 19.75 11.19
CA PRO A 10 6.75 19.30 12.25
C PRO A 10 5.76 18.23 11.82
N TRP A 11 5.28 18.25 10.57
CA TRP A 11 4.33 17.24 10.07
C TRP A 11 4.98 15.89 9.78
N LEU A 12 6.26 15.87 9.40
CA LEU A 12 7.03 14.63 9.27
C LEU A 12 7.31 14.02 10.65
N LEU A 13 7.63 14.85 11.63
CA LEU A 13 7.80 14.41 13.02
C LEU A 13 6.47 13.97 13.64
N LEU A 14 5.36 14.62 13.30
CA LEU A 14 4.02 14.22 13.74
C LEU A 14 3.60 12.89 13.12
N ALA A 15 3.84 12.67 11.83
CA ALA A 15 3.53 11.41 11.16
C ALA A 15 4.38 10.25 11.71
N THR A 16 5.67 10.47 11.98
CA THR A 16 6.53 9.47 12.63
C THR A 16 6.16 9.26 14.10
N ALA A 17 5.84 10.32 14.85
CA ALA A 17 5.40 10.22 16.23
C ALA A 17 4.04 9.50 16.36
N VAL A 18 3.06 9.84 15.51
CA VAL A 18 1.77 9.14 15.48
C VAL A 18 1.95 7.66 15.12
N GLY A 19 2.85 7.34 14.18
CA GLY A 19 3.19 5.95 13.85
C GLY A 19 3.83 5.21 15.03
N LEU A 20 4.73 5.86 15.76
CA LEU A 20 5.38 5.30 16.95
C LEU A 20 4.40 5.09 18.11
N PHE A 21 3.55 6.09 18.42
CA PHE A 21 2.56 6.01 19.48
C PHE A 21 1.43 5.01 19.17
N ALA A 22 0.98 4.95 17.90
CA ALA A 22 0.00 3.95 17.47
C ALA A 22 0.57 2.53 17.58
N GLY A 23 1.84 2.32 17.23
CA GLY A 23 2.53 1.03 17.36
C GLY A 23 2.63 0.53 18.80
N GLU A 24 3.00 1.41 19.74
CA GLU A 24 3.05 1.04 21.17
C GLU A 24 1.66 0.81 21.79
N ALA A 25 0.68 1.63 21.44
CA ALA A 25 -0.68 1.49 21.95
C ALA A 25 -1.34 0.19 21.47
N VAL A 26 -1.15 -0.16 20.20
CA VAL A 26 -1.65 -1.41 19.61
C VAL A 26 -0.91 -2.62 20.19
N GLY A 27 0.42 -2.52 20.41
CA GLY A 27 1.21 -3.57 21.06
C GLY A 27 0.75 -3.92 22.48
N ARG A 28 0.25 -2.95 23.26
CA ARG A 28 -0.23 -3.18 24.62
C ARG A 28 -1.65 -3.78 24.70
N PHE A 29 -2.43 -3.66 23.64
CA PHE A 29 -3.84 -4.09 23.62
C PHE A 29 -4.03 -5.55 23.17
N PHE A 30 -3.08 -6.13 22.46
CA PHE A 30 -3.19 -7.45 21.81
C PHE A 30 -2.17 -8.48 22.34
N GLY A 31 -2.26 -8.89 23.52
CA GLY A 31 -1.65 -9.91 24.39
C GLY A 31 -0.60 -10.94 23.89
N ASP A 32 -0.46 -11.31 22.64
CA ASP A 32 0.68 -12.06 22.05
C ASP A 32 1.55 -11.14 21.16
N ALA A 33 1.66 -9.97 21.58
CA ALA A 33 1.94 -8.71 20.95
C ALA A 33 3.44 -8.44 20.64
N ALA A 34 4.38 -9.23 21.09
CA ALA A 34 5.79 -8.91 20.84
C ALA A 34 6.13 -8.99 19.33
N SER A 35 5.62 -9.99 18.64
CA SER A 35 5.87 -10.15 17.19
C SER A 35 5.01 -9.20 16.35
N PHE A 36 3.74 -9.01 16.70
CA PHE A 36 2.84 -8.09 16.00
C PHE A 36 3.25 -6.64 16.22
N GLY A 37 3.56 -6.26 17.46
CA GLY A 37 4.06 -4.92 17.80
C GLY A 37 5.35 -4.56 17.07
N GLN A 38 6.29 -5.50 16.95
CA GLN A 38 7.51 -5.31 16.16
C GLN A 38 7.22 -5.13 14.67
N THR A 39 6.28 -5.88 14.11
CA THR A 39 5.88 -5.74 12.70
C THR A 39 5.26 -4.37 12.45
N VAL A 40 4.33 -3.92 13.30
CA VAL A 40 3.71 -2.59 13.20
C VAL A 40 4.75 -1.48 13.33
N TYR A 41 5.68 -1.59 14.28
CA TYR A 41 6.78 -0.64 14.44
C TYR A 41 7.65 -0.55 13.18
N ARG A 42 8.07 -1.69 12.63
CA ARG A 42 8.87 -1.74 11.39
C ARG A 42 8.13 -1.10 10.20
N ILE A 43 6.84 -1.40 10.03
CA ILE A 43 6.00 -0.79 9.00
C ILE A 43 5.94 0.73 9.19
N ALA A 44 5.75 1.23 10.40
CA ALA A 44 5.68 2.65 10.69
C ALA A 44 7.00 3.37 10.36
N VAL A 45 8.14 2.81 10.78
CA VAL A 45 9.47 3.35 10.49
C VAL A 45 9.75 3.36 8.98
N MET A 46 9.48 2.24 8.28
CA MET A 46 9.69 2.15 6.83
C MET A 46 8.76 3.10 6.07
N THR A 47 7.50 3.21 6.48
CA THR A 47 6.55 4.17 5.89
C THR A 47 7.05 5.60 6.06
N GLY A 48 7.50 5.98 7.25
CA GLY A 48 8.09 7.29 7.53
C GLY A 48 9.32 7.58 6.67
N ALA A 49 10.26 6.64 6.62
CA ALA A 49 11.49 6.76 5.85
C ALA A 49 11.24 6.87 4.34
N VAL A 50 10.42 5.97 3.78
CA VAL A 50 10.10 5.97 2.34
C VAL A 50 9.32 7.23 1.96
N THR A 51 8.36 7.65 2.78
CA THR A 51 7.60 8.88 2.53
C THR A 51 8.50 10.11 2.59
N ALA A 52 9.37 10.22 3.60
CA ALA A 52 10.32 11.32 3.72
C ALA A 52 11.28 11.37 2.51
N LEU A 53 11.83 10.23 2.12
CA LEU A 53 12.72 10.11 0.96
C LEU A 53 11.99 10.50 -0.34
N THR A 54 10.76 10.02 -0.52
CA THR A 54 9.93 10.37 -1.68
C THR A 54 9.70 11.87 -1.73
N LEU A 55 9.37 12.51 -0.62
CA LEU A 55 9.13 13.96 -0.56
C LEU A 55 10.40 14.78 -0.80
N LEU A 56 11.57 14.29 -0.38
CA LEU A 56 12.86 14.94 -0.61
C LEU A 56 13.29 14.89 -2.09
N ILE A 57 13.07 13.75 -2.73
CA ILE A 57 13.51 13.51 -4.11
C ILE A 57 12.45 13.98 -5.12
N LEU A 58 11.22 14.28 -4.69
CA LEU A 58 10.09 14.56 -5.56
C LEU A 58 10.41 15.72 -6.51
N PRO A 59 10.49 15.48 -7.82
CA PRO A 59 10.76 16.53 -8.82
C PRO A 59 9.54 17.44 -9.01
N ALA A 60 9.57 18.31 -10.04
CA ALA A 60 8.41 19.07 -10.48
C ALA A 60 7.23 18.15 -10.80
N ARG A 61 5.99 18.67 -10.80
CA ARG A 61 4.74 17.87 -10.89
C ARG A 61 4.74 16.80 -11.98
N ARG A 62 5.02 17.21 -13.22
CA ARG A 62 4.94 16.29 -14.37
C ARG A 62 5.87 15.08 -14.24
N PRO A 63 7.20 15.25 -14.04
CA PRO A 63 8.08 14.11 -13.88
C PRO A 63 7.78 13.29 -12.63
N ALA A 64 7.24 13.90 -11.54
CA ALA A 64 6.82 13.17 -10.36
C ALA A 64 5.63 12.24 -10.63
N TYR A 65 4.63 12.68 -11.38
CA TYR A 65 3.53 11.82 -11.81
C TYR A 65 4.01 10.67 -12.72
N LEU A 66 4.87 10.97 -13.69
CA LEU A 66 5.42 9.93 -14.56
C LEU A 66 6.30 8.92 -13.80
N LEU A 67 7.08 9.39 -12.82
CA LEU A 67 7.84 8.52 -11.92
C LEU A 67 6.90 7.64 -11.08
N GLY A 68 5.83 8.19 -10.55
CA GLY A 68 4.81 7.43 -9.82
C GLY A 68 4.18 6.33 -10.69
N ALA A 69 3.84 6.64 -11.94
CA ALA A 69 3.35 5.65 -12.89
C ALA A 69 4.40 4.57 -13.19
N ALA A 70 5.67 4.95 -13.38
CA ALA A 70 6.78 4.02 -13.62
C ALA A 70 7.01 3.10 -12.43
N VAL A 71 6.91 3.61 -11.18
CA VAL A 71 7.00 2.80 -9.96
C VAL A 71 5.87 1.78 -9.90
N CYS A 72 4.62 2.20 -10.20
CA CYS A 72 3.48 1.27 -10.25
C CYS A 72 3.69 0.17 -11.30
N ALA A 73 4.18 0.53 -12.50
CA ALA A 73 4.49 -0.43 -13.55
C ALA A 73 5.62 -1.39 -13.15
N GLY A 74 6.66 -0.88 -12.49
CA GLY A 74 7.77 -1.69 -11.97
C GLY A 74 7.32 -2.69 -10.90
N LEU A 75 6.47 -2.26 -9.96
CA LEU A 75 5.89 -3.15 -8.94
C LEU A 75 5.00 -4.23 -9.58
N MET A 76 4.23 -3.87 -10.60
CA MET A 76 3.42 -4.85 -11.33
C MET A 76 4.30 -5.84 -12.08
N GLY A 77 5.34 -5.37 -12.77
CA GLY A 77 6.32 -6.24 -13.42
C GLY A 77 7.00 -7.21 -12.44
N TRP A 78 7.40 -6.70 -11.26
CA TRP A 78 7.94 -7.53 -10.18
C TRP A 78 6.94 -8.59 -9.68
N ALA A 79 5.67 -8.18 -9.47
CA ALA A 79 4.62 -9.09 -9.03
C ALA A 79 4.31 -10.19 -10.06
N LEU A 80 4.36 -9.88 -11.35
CA LEU A 80 4.21 -10.87 -12.43
C LEU A 80 5.43 -11.79 -12.51
N TRP A 81 6.63 -11.26 -12.30
CA TRP A 81 7.85 -12.08 -12.25
C TRP A 81 7.82 -13.07 -11.07
N LEU A 82 7.35 -12.66 -9.89
CA LEU A 82 7.16 -13.56 -8.75
C LEU A 82 6.15 -14.67 -9.08
N GLN A 83 5.07 -14.33 -9.77
CA GLN A 83 4.02 -15.28 -10.13
C GLN A 83 4.48 -16.28 -11.20
N TYR A 84 5.00 -15.79 -12.33
CA TYR A 84 5.34 -16.66 -13.46
C TYR A 84 6.78 -17.19 -13.41
N GLY A 85 7.71 -16.44 -12.80
CA GLY A 85 9.10 -16.83 -12.68
C GLY A 85 9.36 -17.75 -11.49
N LEU A 86 8.76 -17.45 -10.33
CA LEU A 86 8.93 -18.23 -9.11
C LEU A 86 7.71 -19.13 -8.79
N GLN A 87 6.69 -19.14 -9.64
CA GLN A 87 5.45 -19.93 -9.48
C GLN A 87 4.77 -19.67 -8.12
N LEU A 88 4.81 -18.43 -7.65
CA LEU A 88 4.15 -18.00 -6.42
C LEU A 88 2.73 -17.54 -6.75
N ASP A 89 1.74 -18.38 -6.53
CA ASP A 89 0.34 -18.05 -6.79
C ASP A 89 -0.15 -16.92 -5.86
N PRO A 90 -0.74 -15.86 -6.43
CA PRO A 90 -1.22 -14.74 -5.63
C PRO A 90 -2.51 -15.10 -4.91
N CYS A 91 -2.57 -14.86 -3.60
CA CYS A 91 -3.80 -14.98 -2.85
C CYS A 91 -4.85 -13.94 -3.30
N PRO A 92 -6.16 -14.13 -3.02
CA PRO A 92 -7.22 -13.21 -3.45
C PRO A 92 -6.98 -11.74 -3.03
N LEU A 93 -6.50 -11.50 -1.82
CA LEU A 93 -6.17 -10.13 -1.35
C LEU A 93 -4.99 -9.52 -2.13
N CYS A 94 -4.01 -10.33 -2.55
CA CYS A 94 -2.90 -9.88 -3.39
C CYS A 94 -3.40 -9.43 -4.76
N VAL A 95 -4.36 -10.14 -5.34
CA VAL A 95 -4.98 -9.76 -6.63
C VAL A 95 -5.68 -8.41 -6.51
N VAL A 96 -6.48 -8.20 -5.45
CA VAL A 96 -7.13 -6.90 -5.20
C VAL A 96 -6.11 -5.77 -5.05
N GLN A 97 -5.02 -5.98 -4.30
CA GLN A 97 -3.95 -4.98 -4.17
C GLN A 97 -3.31 -4.64 -5.53
N ARG A 98 -3.07 -5.64 -6.39
CA ARG A 98 -2.56 -5.42 -7.76
C ARG A 98 -3.50 -4.56 -8.60
N MET A 99 -4.82 -4.80 -8.51
CA MET A 99 -5.81 -3.97 -9.21
C MET A 99 -5.75 -2.51 -8.75
N ILE A 100 -5.55 -2.25 -7.46
CA ILE A 100 -5.42 -0.91 -6.92
C ILE A 100 -4.10 -0.25 -7.36
N VAL A 101 -2.98 -0.99 -7.41
CA VAL A 101 -1.71 -0.49 -7.96
C VAL A 101 -1.85 -0.09 -9.42
N ILE A 102 -2.55 -0.89 -10.23
CA ILE A 102 -2.85 -0.55 -11.63
C ILE A 102 -3.69 0.73 -11.70
N ALA A 103 -4.75 0.83 -10.91
CA ALA A 103 -5.61 2.02 -10.89
C ALA A 103 -4.82 3.28 -10.52
N MET A 104 -3.96 3.22 -9.50
CA MET A 104 -3.07 4.32 -9.12
C MET A 104 -2.08 4.66 -10.24
N GLY A 105 -1.48 3.65 -10.88
CA GLY A 105 -0.57 3.83 -12.01
C GLY A 105 -1.24 4.56 -13.17
N VAL A 106 -2.49 4.21 -13.51
CA VAL A 106 -3.29 4.88 -14.53
C VAL A 106 -3.60 6.33 -14.14
N ILE A 107 -4.00 6.58 -12.89
CA ILE A 107 -4.25 7.95 -12.39
C ILE A 107 -2.98 8.81 -12.52
N PHE A 108 -1.83 8.31 -12.10
CA PHE A 108 -0.55 9.03 -12.21
C PHE A 108 -0.10 9.20 -13.66
N LEU A 109 -0.29 8.20 -14.51
CA LEU A 109 0.05 8.29 -15.93
C LEU A 109 -0.78 9.38 -16.63
N ILE A 110 -2.10 9.38 -16.43
CA ILE A 110 -3.00 10.38 -17.01
C ILE A 110 -2.64 11.78 -16.47
N ALA A 111 -2.40 11.91 -15.15
CA ALA A 111 -1.97 13.18 -14.55
C ALA A 111 -0.64 13.67 -15.16
N GLY A 112 0.34 12.79 -15.37
CA GLY A 112 1.62 13.12 -15.98
C GLY A 112 1.51 13.55 -17.44
N LEU A 113 0.63 12.90 -18.21
CA LEU A 113 0.36 13.26 -19.61
C LEU A 113 -0.42 14.56 -19.74
N HIS A 114 -1.45 14.73 -18.88
CA HIS A 114 -2.30 15.91 -18.86
C HIS A 114 -1.57 17.16 -18.33
N ASN A 115 -0.56 16.98 -17.48
CA ASN A 115 0.18 18.07 -16.82
C ASN A 115 -0.75 19.14 -16.20
N PRO A 116 -1.63 18.78 -15.25
CA PRO A 116 -2.71 19.63 -14.79
C PRO A 116 -2.20 20.82 -13.99
N GLY A 117 -2.94 21.95 -14.07
CA GLY A 117 -2.78 23.07 -13.16
C GLY A 117 -3.23 22.69 -11.72
N ARG A 118 -3.20 23.63 -10.78
CA ARG A 118 -3.45 23.40 -9.36
C ARG A 118 -4.80 22.69 -9.07
N ILE A 119 -5.88 23.10 -9.74
CA ILE A 119 -7.21 22.50 -9.56
C ILE A 119 -7.22 21.05 -10.06
N GLY A 120 -6.70 20.81 -11.27
CA GLY A 120 -6.60 19.46 -11.79
C GLY A 120 -5.69 18.55 -10.96
N ALA A 121 -4.58 19.08 -10.42
CA ALA A 121 -3.72 18.37 -9.49
C ALA A 121 -4.48 17.94 -8.21
N ALA A 122 -5.37 18.82 -7.69
CA ALA A 122 -6.22 18.47 -6.54
C ALA A 122 -7.22 17.35 -6.87
N VAL A 123 -7.78 17.35 -8.08
CA VAL A 123 -8.69 16.26 -8.52
C VAL A 123 -7.94 14.93 -8.61
N TYR A 124 -6.76 14.90 -9.27
CA TYR A 124 -5.94 13.67 -9.35
C TYR A 124 -5.46 13.21 -7.97
N ALA A 125 -5.10 14.14 -7.07
CA ALA A 125 -4.75 13.79 -5.70
C ALA A 125 -5.95 13.20 -4.95
N GLY A 126 -7.15 13.74 -5.13
CA GLY A 126 -8.39 13.18 -4.58
C GLY A 126 -8.64 11.74 -5.04
N LEU A 127 -8.51 11.49 -6.35
CA LEU A 127 -8.63 10.13 -6.91
C LEU A 127 -7.55 9.17 -6.36
N ALA A 128 -6.30 9.65 -6.27
CA ALA A 128 -5.20 8.89 -5.69
C ALA A 128 -5.42 8.61 -4.19
N CYS A 129 -6.00 9.55 -3.43
CA CYS A 129 -6.37 9.36 -2.03
C CYS A 129 -7.46 8.29 -1.86
N VAL A 130 -8.47 8.27 -2.73
CA VAL A 130 -9.52 7.24 -2.70
C VAL A 130 -8.91 5.87 -3.00
N ALA A 131 -8.18 5.74 -4.10
CA ALA A 131 -7.54 4.47 -4.48
C ALA A 131 -6.52 4.02 -3.42
N GLY A 132 -5.66 4.94 -2.96
CA GLY A 132 -4.67 4.66 -1.93
C GLY A 132 -5.28 4.31 -0.58
N GLY A 133 -6.37 4.98 -0.18
CA GLY A 133 -7.11 4.66 1.05
C GLY A 133 -7.71 3.25 1.03
N ILE A 134 -8.31 2.85 -0.10
CA ILE A 134 -8.77 1.47 -0.30
C ILE A 134 -7.57 0.50 -0.24
N GLY A 135 -6.47 0.84 -0.90
CA GLY A 135 -5.23 0.05 -0.89
C GLY A 135 -4.67 -0.14 0.52
N VAL A 136 -4.62 0.93 1.32
CA VAL A 136 -4.20 0.89 2.73
C VAL A 136 -5.12 -0.04 3.54
N ALA A 137 -6.44 0.06 3.38
CA ALA A 137 -7.39 -0.78 4.11
C ALA A 137 -7.21 -2.27 3.77
N VAL A 138 -7.09 -2.60 2.48
CA VAL A 138 -6.88 -3.99 2.01
C VAL A 138 -5.51 -4.53 2.47
N ALA A 139 -4.45 -3.74 2.35
CA ALA A 139 -3.11 -4.14 2.78
C ALA A 139 -3.02 -4.30 4.31
N ALA A 140 -3.64 -3.40 5.08
CA ALA A 140 -3.71 -3.50 6.53
C ALA A 140 -4.47 -4.76 6.97
N ARG A 141 -5.60 -5.07 6.30
CA ARG A 141 -6.35 -6.31 6.55
C ARG A 141 -5.50 -7.54 6.27
N HIS A 142 -4.72 -7.53 5.19
CA HIS A 142 -3.83 -8.62 4.83
C HIS A 142 -2.71 -8.83 5.87
N VAL A 143 -2.06 -7.75 6.31
CA VAL A 143 -1.06 -7.80 7.40
C VAL A 143 -1.68 -8.35 8.69
N TRP A 144 -2.91 -7.94 9.01
CA TRP A 144 -3.64 -8.47 10.14
C TRP A 144 -3.84 -9.98 10.05
N ILE A 145 -4.24 -10.51 8.88
CA ILE A 145 -4.44 -11.95 8.68
C ILE A 145 -3.13 -12.71 8.87
N GLN A 146 -2.01 -12.20 8.34
CA GLN A 146 -0.69 -12.80 8.52
C GLN A 146 -0.18 -12.78 9.97
N ALA A 147 -0.68 -11.84 10.79
CA ALA A 147 -0.33 -11.74 12.21
C ALA A 147 -1.13 -12.69 13.10
N GLN A 148 -2.17 -13.36 12.57
CA GLN A 148 -2.94 -14.32 13.36
C GLN A 148 -2.15 -15.62 13.63
N PRO A 149 -2.38 -16.28 14.77
CA PRO A 149 -1.76 -17.58 15.06
C PRO A 149 -2.07 -18.59 13.95
N ARG A 150 -1.07 -19.40 13.57
CA ARG A 150 -1.23 -20.42 12.54
C ARG A 150 -2.35 -21.39 12.92
N GLY A 151 -3.28 -21.61 12.00
CA GLY A 151 -4.43 -22.51 12.20
C GLY A 151 -5.74 -21.83 12.62
N THR A 152 -5.75 -20.52 12.90
CA THR A 152 -7.00 -19.77 13.17
C THR A 152 -7.77 -19.47 11.89
N VAL A 153 -7.07 -19.34 10.75
CA VAL A 153 -7.69 -19.13 9.43
C VAL A 153 -7.78 -20.50 8.73
N THR A 154 -8.88 -21.19 8.97
CA THR A 154 -9.08 -22.60 8.54
C THR A 154 -9.75 -22.79 7.17
N SER A 155 -9.98 -21.71 6.43
CA SER A 155 -10.57 -21.85 5.09
C SER A 155 -9.53 -22.36 4.10
N CYS A 156 -9.78 -23.57 3.53
CA CYS A 156 -9.10 -24.00 2.32
C CYS A 156 -9.24 -22.89 1.27
N GLY A 157 -8.11 -22.41 0.74
CA GLY A 157 -8.09 -21.37 -0.27
C GLY A 157 -8.80 -21.86 -1.53
N MET A 158 -9.98 -21.33 -1.80
CA MET A 158 -10.55 -21.45 -3.13
C MET A 158 -9.90 -20.36 -3.99
N SER A 159 -9.38 -20.73 -5.17
CA SER A 159 -8.83 -19.77 -6.11
C SER A 159 -9.89 -18.71 -6.45
N LEU A 160 -9.47 -17.48 -6.71
CA LEU A 160 -10.39 -16.39 -7.05
C LEU A 160 -11.24 -16.72 -8.28
N ASP A 161 -10.65 -17.43 -9.27
CA ASP A 161 -11.34 -17.86 -10.49
C ASP A 161 -12.49 -18.81 -10.16
N TYR A 162 -12.26 -19.80 -9.29
CA TYR A 162 -13.32 -20.71 -8.85
C TYR A 162 -14.41 -20.01 -8.04
N MET A 163 -14.04 -19.02 -7.21
CA MET A 163 -15.04 -18.22 -6.47
C MET A 163 -15.92 -17.38 -7.40
N LEU A 164 -15.34 -16.79 -8.45
CA LEU A 164 -16.06 -15.99 -9.42
C LEU A 164 -17.02 -16.83 -10.29
N GLU A 165 -16.68 -18.09 -10.56
CA GLU A 165 -17.53 -19.01 -11.34
C GLU A 165 -18.64 -19.64 -10.50
N SER A 166 -18.41 -19.87 -9.21
CA SER A 166 -19.30 -20.69 -8.37
C SER A 166 -20.14 -19.90 -7.37
N LEU A 167 -19.82 -18.61 -7.10
CA LEU A 167 -20.48 -17.82 -6.06
C LEU A 167 -21.03 -16.50 -6.58
N PRO A 168 -22.12 -15.96 -5.99
CA PRO A 168 -22.57 -14.61 -6.23
C PRO A 168 -21.48 -13.59 -5.86
N PHE A 169 -21.37 -12.51 -6.63
CA PHE A 169 -20.32 -11.48 -6.47
C PHE A 169 -20.23 -10.91 -5.04
N THR A 170 -21.37 -10.76 -4.36
CA THR A 170 -21.42 -10.31 -2.95
C THR A 170 -20.71 -11.26 -2.00
N ASP A 171 -20.87 -12.57 -2.21
CA ASP A 171 -20.26 -13.61 -1.38
C ASP A 171 -18.77 -13.72 -1.66
N VAL A 172 -18.35 -13.51 -2.92
CA VAL A 172 -16.94 -13.43 -3.30
C VAL A 172 -16.25 -12.29 -2.54
N ILE A 173 -16.85 -11.08 -2.53
CA ILE A 173 -16.30 -9.95 -1.77
C ILE A 173 -16.18 -10.31 -0.29
N GLY A 174 -17.22 -10.85 0.32
CA GLY A 174 -17.22 -11.27 1.72
C GLY A 174 -16.09 -12.26 2.02
N LYS A 175 -15.91 -13.29 1.18
CA LYS A 175 -14.87 -14.31 1.33
C LYS A 175 -13.45 -13.76 1.13
N VAL A 176 -13.26 -12.88 0.14
CA VAL A 176 -11.96 -12.20 -0.10
C VAL A 176 -11.54 -11.41 1.13
N PHE A 177 -12.48 -10.66 1.75
CA PHE A 177 -12.18 -9.87 2.95
C PHE A 177 -12.06 -10.69 4.24
N THR A 178 -12.71 -11.85 4.32
CA THR A 178 -12.48 -12.80 5.45
C THR A 178 -11.06 -13.34 5.44
N GLY A 179 -10.49 -13.53 4.25
CA GLY A 179 -9.16 -14.09 4.04
C GLY A 179 -9.19 -15.63 3.95
N SER A 180 -8.31 -16.17 3.13
CA SER A 180 -8.06 -17.61 3.02
C SER A 180 -6.78 -17.98 3.77
N GLY A 181 -6.58 -19.26 4.06
CA GLY A 181 -5.34 -19.77 4.67
C GLY A 181 -4.09 -19.38 3.88
N GLU A 182 -4.19 -19.30 2.55
CA GLU A 182 -3.12 -18.83 1.66
C GLU A 182 -2.70 -17.39 1.95
N CYS A 183 -3.63 -16.52 2.40
CA CYS A 183 -3.32 -15.14 2.79
C CYS A 183 -2.53 -15.09 4.11
N ALA A 184 -2.59 -16.11 4.95
CA ALA A 184 -1.88 -16.18 6.22
C ALA A 184 -0.42 -16.63 6.06
N GLU A 185 -0.06 -17.23 4.91
CA GLU A 185 1.31 -17.66 4.64
C GLU A 185 2.15 -16.51 4.11
N ALA A 186 3.29 -16.26 4.76
CA ALA A 186 4.27 -15.28 4.29
C ALA A 186 5.21 -15.98 3.27
N GLY A 187 4.87 -15.87 1.99
CA GLY A 187 5.64 -16.53 0.93
C GLY A 187 7.04 -15.96 0.70
N TRP A 188 7.21 -14.65 0.84
CA TRP A 188 8.49 -13.95 0.64
C TRP A 188 8.64 -12.82 1.64
N LEU A 189 9.81 -12.74 2.27
CA LEU A 189 10.14 -11.74 3.27
C LEU A 189 11.35 -10.90 2.81
N PHE A 190 11.24 -9.60 2.94
CA PHE A 190 12.33 -8.66 2.77
C PHE A 190 12.41 -7.73 3.99
N LEU A 191 13.57 -7.67 4.64
CA LEU A 191 13.77 -6.97 5.92
C LEU A 191 12.76 -7.42 6.99
N ASP A 192 12.47 -8.71 7.03
CA ASP A 192 11.46 -9.34 7.91
C ASP A 192 10.02 -8.81 7.71
N LEU A 193 9.75 -8.13 6.61
CA LEU A 193 8.41 -7.68 6.21
C LEU A 193 7.94 -8.46 4.98
N GLY A 194 6.72 -8.96 5.06
CA GLY A 194 6.05 -9.63 3.93
C GLY A 194 5.60 -8.65 2.84
N ILE A 195 5.26 -9.17 1.68
CA ILE A 195 4.75 -8.39 0.54
C ILE A 195 3.59 -7.45 0.95
N PRO A 196 2.58 -7.88 1.76
CA PRO A 196 1.50 -6.99 2.17
C PRO A 196 1.94 -5.79 2.99
N ALA A 197 2.98 -5.94 3.82
CA ALA A 197 3.52 -4.83 4.59
C ALA A 197 4.21 -3.80 3.68
N TRP A 198 4.95 -4.25 2.67
CA TRP A 198 5.55 -3.37 1.68
C TRP A 198 4.52 -2.67 0.79
N THR A 199 3.43 -3.35 0.41
CA THR A 199 2.34 -2.70 -0.32
C THR A 199 1.61 -1.67 0.53
N LEU A 200 1.48 -1.88 1.84
CA LEU A 200 0.95 -0.89 2.77
C LEU A 200 1.84 0.37 2.78
N VAL A 201 3.16 0.21 2.95
CA VAL A 201 4.15 1.30 2.87
C VAL A 201 4.02 2.07 1.55
N PHE A 202 3.93 1.34 0.45
CA PHE A 202 3.76 1.92 -0.88
C PHE A 202 2.49 2.77 -0.99
N PHE A 203 1.32 2.24 -0.62
CA PHE A 203 0.06 2.97 -0.73
C PHE A 203 0.05 4.26 0.10
N VAL A 204 0.59 4.23 1.32
CA VAL A 204 0.71 5.43 2.16
C VAL A 204 1.66 6.44 1.50
N ALA A 205 2.85 6.01 1.09
CA ALA A 205 3.85 6.89 0.49
C ALA A 205 3.32 7.57 -0.79
N MET A 206 2.66 6.81 -1.67
CA MET A 206 2.10 7.33 -2.92
C MET A 206 0.94 8.29 -2.69
N THR A 207 0.09 8.01 -1.70
CA THR A 207 -1.02 8.90 -1.32
C THR A 207 -0.49 10.23 -0.79
N VAL A 208 0.51 10.19 0.10
CA VAL A 208 1.14 11.40 0.63
C VAL A 208 1.88 12.17 -0.47
N ALA A 209 2.56 11.48 -1.38
CA ALA A 209 3.21 12.12 -2.53
C ALA A 209 2.18 12.84 -3.42
N ALA A 210 1.04 12.22 -3.72
CA ALA A 210 -0.03 12.84 -4.52
C ALA A 210 -0.56 14.13 -3.85
N LEU A 211 -0.77 14.11 -2.54
CA LEU A 211 -1.19 15.29 -1.77
C LEU A 211 -0.12 16.39 -1.76
N ALA A 212 1.15 16.02 -1.64
CA ALA A 212 2.26 16.97 -1.66
C ALA A 212 2.38 17.70 -3.02
N LEU A 213 2.07 17.00 -4.12
CA LEU A 213 2.13 17.56 -5.47
C LEU A 213 1.07 18.64 -5.71
N VAL A 214 -0.03 18.67 -4.95
CA VAL A 214 -1.03 19.76 -5.03
C VAL A 214 -0.44 21.11 -4.62
N ARG A 215 0.50 21.09 -3.67
CA ARG A 215 1.13 22.29 -3.09
C ARG A 215 2.38 22.76 -3.83
N ARG A 216 2.88 21.95 -4.76
CA ARG A 216 4.04 22.31 -5.59
C ARG A 216 3.57 23.00 -6.87
N ASP A 217 4.21 24.05 -7.24
CA ASP A 217 4.03 24.77 -8.53
C ASP A 217 5.07 24.32 -9.54
#